data_9dc99f6867965bf47279e2e38ec7b4d1
#
_entry.id   9dc99f6867965bf47279e2e38ec7b4d1
#
_cell.length_a   1.000
_cell.length_b   1.000
_cell.length_c   1.000
_cell.angle_alpha   90.00
_cell.angle_beta   90.00
_cell.angle_gamma   90.00
#
_symmetry.space_group_name_H-M   'P 1'
#
loop_
_entity.id
_entity.type
_entity.pdbx_description
1 polymer ?
#
loop_
_entity_poly.entity_id
_entity_poly.type
_entity_poly.pdbx_seq_one_letter_code
_entity_poly.pdbx_strand_id
1 'polypeptide(L)'
;VSETYSNAKAVYYSTSVLTGITGAKTTLSSLIASEKISGYTVRPYTADGTLITDTSVKSATGMVLATFSNTNGRCYKAKFVVLFGDVDGDGEIKISDSIAILKHISGQKTLTGAALLAADVNHDGVIDEADNDLVQKVVANWDIDLGQSTAISSVPASLTASWLHS
;
A
#
# COMPACT_ATOMS: atom_id res chain seq x y z
N VAL A 1 1.72 -19.15 -6.86
CA VAL A 1 1.59 -18.18 -5.76
C VAL A 1 0.96 -18.85 -4.56
N SER A 2 -0.20 -19.44 -4.75
CA SER A 2 -0.93 -20.13 -3.67
C SER A 2 -0.11 -21.26 -3.03
N GLU A 3 0.69 -21.94 -3.79
CA GLU A 3 1.53 -23.05 -3.29
C GLU A 3 2.55 -22.57 -2.26
N THR A 4 3.08 -21.37 -2.45
CA THR A 4 4.12 -20.85 -1.58
C THR A 4 3.65 -20.66 -0.14
N TYR A 5 2.41 -20.22 0.03
CA TYR A 5 1.90 -19.93 1.36
C TYR A 5 0.71 -20.80 1.76
N SER A 6 0.17 -21.62 0.88
CA SER A 6 -0.84 -22.61 1.28
C SER A 6 -0.28 -23.60 2.29
N ASN A 7 1.00 -23.85 2.23
CA ASN A 7 1.72 -24.69 3.19
C ASN A 7 2.12 -23.90 4.44
N ALA A 8 1.84 -22.62 4.49
CA ALA A 8 2.24 -21.74 5.57
C ALA A 8 1.13 -21.50 6.58
N LYS A 9 0.22 -22.42 6.73
CA LYS A 9 -1.01 -22.26 7.53
C LYS A 9 -0.81 -21.85 8.98
N ALA A 10 0.28 -22.25 9.57
CA ALA A 10 0.57 -21.94 10.96
C ALA A 10 1.51 -20.75 11.10
N VAL A 11 1.70 -20.00 10.04
CA VAL A 11 2.72 -18.95 10.02
C VAL A 11 2.20 -17.70 10.65
N TYR A 12 2.98 -17.20 11.56
CA TYR A 12 2.85 -15.85 12.06
C TYR A 12 3.45 -14.89 11.04
N TYR A 13 2.71 -13.88 10.69
CA TYR A 13 3.26 -12.73 10.00
C TYR A 13 2.72 -11.44 10.63
N SER A 14 3.57 -10.43 10.66
CA SER A 14 3.14 -9.12 11.11
C SER A 14 2.68 -8.30 9.92
N THR A 15 1.57 -7.61 10.07
CA THR A 15 1.09 -6.65 9.09
C THR A 15 1.67 -5.30 9.43
N SER A 16 2.31 -4.66 8.48
CA SER A 16 2.82 -3.31 8.65
C SER A 16 2.63 -2.53 7.35
N VAL A 17 2.81 -1.22 7.44
CA VAL A 17 2.66 -0.32 6.30
C VAL A 17 4.03 0.18 5.88
N LEU A 18 4.29 0.14 4.59
CA LEU A 18 5.50 0.68 3.99
C LEU A 18 5.19 2.07 3.45
N THR A 19 5.81 3.07 4.06
CA THR A 19 5.71 4.47 3.67
C THR A 19 7.06 4.99 3.20
N GLY A 20 7.17 6.27 2.92
CA GLY A 20 8.42 6.86 2.43
C GLY A 20 8.58 6.74 0.92
N ILE A 21 7.54 6.38 0.22
CA ILE A 21 7.53 6.27 -1.24
C ILE A 21 7.44 7.67 -1.83
N THR A 22 8.42 8.04 -2.63
CA THR A 22 8.46 9.37 -3.23
C THR A 22 7.92 9.35 -4.65
N GLY A 23 6.63 9.58 -4.74
CA GLY A 23 5.95 9.83 -6.02
C GLY A 23 6.06 8.68 -7.02
N ALA A 24 5.77 9.02 -8.27
CA ALA A 24 5.74 8.09 -9.40
C ALA A 24 7.11 7.51 -9.78
N LYS A 25 8.16 7.85 -9.04
CA LYS A 25 9.54 7.45 -9.37
C LYS A 25 9.98 6.18 -8.68
N THR A 26 9.26 5.74 -7.65
CA THR A 26 9.64 4.53 -6.93
C THR A 26 9.06 3.31 -7.62
N THR A 27 9.93 2.48 -8.20
CA THR A 27 9.49 1.24 -8.82
C THR A 27 9.31 0.15 -7.78
N LEU A 28 8.49 -0.83 -8.12
CA LEU A 28 8.27 -2.00 -7.26
C LEU A 28 9.58 -2.77 -7.03
N SER A 29 10.43 -2.87 -8.05
CA SER A 29 11.72 -3.55 -7.90
C SER A 29 12.63 -2.87 -6.88
N SER A 30 12.61 -1.55 -6.80
CA SER A 30 13.42 -0.84 -5.80
C SER A 30 12.89 -1.04 -4.37
N LEU A 31 11.57 -1.14 -4.19
CA LEU A 31 10.99 -1.47 -2.89
C LEU A 31 11.33 -2.90 -2.47
N ILE A 32 11.25 -3.84 -3.40
CA ILE A 32 11.64 -5.24 -3.15
C ILE A 32 13.10 -5.30 -2.70
N ALA A 33 13.98 -4.58 -3.38
CA ALA A 33 15.40 -4.54 -3.04
C ALA A 33 15.63 -3.96 -1.63
N SER A 34 14.87 -2.93 -1.25
CA SER A 34 14.99 -2.32 0.08
C SER A 34 14.52 -3.23 1.21
N GLU A 35 13.63 -4.18 0.92
CA GLU A 35 13.10 -5.11 1.91
C GLU A 35 13.84 -6.44 1.96
N LYS A 36 14.85 -6.62 1.13
CA LYS A 36 15.56 -7.89 1.00
C LYS A 36 16.33 -8.22 2.28
N ILE A 37 16.15 -9.45 2.74
CA ILE A 37 16.85 -10.01 3.91
C ILE A 37 17.54 -11.31 3.47
N SER A 38 18.77 -11.51 3.90
CA SER A 38 19.50 -12.75 3.61
C SER A 38 18.74 -13.96 4.17
N GLY A 39 18.56 -14.97 3.33
CA GLY A 39 17.81 -16.18 3.69
C GLY A 39 16.31 -16.10 3.44
N TYR A 40 15.84 -14.97 2.89
CA TYR A 40 14.43 -14.75 2.60
C TYR A 40 14.21 -14.26 1.18
N THR A 41 13.03 -14.47 0.66
CA THR A 41 12.60 -13.98 -0.66
C THR A 41 11.40 -13.07 -0.50
N VAL A 42 11.48 -11.88 -1.07
CA VAL A 42 10.38 -10.92 -1.08
C VAL A 42 9.61 -11.06 -2.38
N ARG A 43 8.30 -11.26 -2.28
CA ARG A 43 7.40 -11.35 -3.44
C ARG A 43 6.33 -10.28 -3.39
N PRO A 44 6.09 -9.61 -4.52
CA PRO A 44 5.06 -8.57 -4.61
C PRO A 44 3.72 -9.16 -5.06
N TYR A 45 2.66 -8.70 -4.42
CA TYR A 45 1.29 -9.10 -4.76
C TYR A 45 0.39 -7.89 -4.88
N THR A 46 -0.68 -8.04 -5.65
CA THR A 46 -1.80 -7.10 -5.59
C THR A 46 -2.59 -7.31 -4.30
N ALA A 47 -3.52 -6.41 -4.01
CA ALA A 47 -4.31 -6.50 -2.77
C ALA A 47 -5.12 -7.79 -2.68
N ASP A 48 -5.48 -8.40 -3.82
CA ASP A 48 -6.25 -9.65 -3.87
C ASP A 48 -5.39 -10.92 -3.86
N GLY A 49 -4.06 -10.77 -3.78
CA GLY A 49 -3.15 -11.91 -3.68
C GLY A 49 -2.59 -12.41 -5.01
N THR A 50 -2.76 -11.66 -6.09
CA THR A 50 -2.17 -12.01 -7.38
C THR A 50 -0.70 -11.60 -7.42
N LEU A 51 0.19 -12.55 -7.74
CA LEU A 51 1.63 -12.26 -7.85
C LEU A 51 1.88 -11.27 -8.99
N ILE A 52 2.63 -10.22 -8.68
CA ILE A 52 3.07 -9.24 -9.67
C ILE A 52 4.36 -9.73 -10.29
N THR A 53 4.34 -10.02 -11.58
CA THR A 53 5.50 -10.57 -12.29
C THR A 53 6.38 -9.47 -12.91
N ASP A 54 5.78 -8.34 -13.29
CA ASP A 54 6.51 -7.19 -13.83
C ASP A 54 6.81 -6.21 -12.71
N THR A 55 8.04 -6.26 -12.18
CA THR A 55 8.46 -5.39 -11.07
C THR A 55 9.03 -4.05 -11.53
N SER A 56 9.04 -3.79 -12.84
CA SER A 56 9.40 -2.47 -13.38
C SER A 56 8.29 -1.43 -13.22
N VAL A 57 7.09 -1.86 -12.84
CA VAL A 57 5.95 -0.97 -12.63
C VAL A 57 6.16 -0.07 -11.42
N LYS A 58 5.42 1.03 -11.36
CA LYS A 58 5.44 1.94 -10.23
C LYS A 58 4.86 1.26 -8.99
N SER A 59 5.39 1.61 -7.83
CA SER A 59 4.76 1.25 -6.57
C SER A 59 3.42 1.94 -6.45
N ALA A 60 2.43 1.24 -5.96
CA ALA A 60 1.07 1.74 -5.86
C ALA A 60 0.45 1.34 -4.53
N THR A 61 -0.47 2.17 -4.06
CA THR A 61 -1.24 1.88 -2.86
C THR A 61 -1.99 0.57 -3.01
N GLY A 62 -1.92 -0.28 -2.01
CA GLY A 62 -2.60 -1.57 -1.97
C GLY A 62 -1.73 -2.76 -2.36
N MET A 63 -0.55 -2.53 -2.93
CA MET A 63 0.39 -3.62 -3.17
C MET A 63 0.88 -4.20 -1.85
N VAL A 64 1.20 -5.50 -1.86
CA VAL A 64 1.68 -6.21 -0.67
C VAL A 64 3.04 -6.81 -0.98
N LEU A 65 4.02 -6.53 -0.13
CA LEU A 65 5.33 -7.18 -0.17
C LEU A 65 5.37 -8.24 0.92
N ALA A 66 5.35 -9.50 0.52
CA ALA A 66 5.42 -10.62 1.45
C ALA A 66 6.81 -11.24 1.42
N THR A 67 7.39 -11.46 2.59
CA THR A 67 8.74 -12.00 2.77
C THR A 67 8.63 -13.44 3.24
N PHE A 68 9.22 -14.35 2.48
CA PHE A 68 9.15 -15.80 2.72
C PHE A 68 10.53 -16.34 3.08
N SER A 69 10.56 -17.25 4.04
CA SER A 69 11.79 -17.97 4.38
C SER A 69 12.19 -18.93 3.27
N ASN A 70 13.45 -18.88 2.84
CA ASN A 70 13.98 -19.82 1.84
C ASN A 70 14.16 -21.23 2.40
N THR A 71 14.18 -21.38 3.72
CA THR A 71 14.38 -22.68 4.39
C THR A 71 13.10 -23.49 4.40
N ASN A 72 11.96 -22.88 4.75
CA ASN A 72 10.70 -23.61 4.92
C ASN A 72 9.55 -23.05 4.07
N GLY A 73 9.77 -21.99 3.28
CA GLY A 73 8.76 -21.40 2.42
C GLY A 73 7.67 -20.62 3.14
N ARG A 74 7.80 -20.44 4.45
CA ARG A 74 6.77 -19.77 5.25
C ARG A 74 6.85 -18.25 5.12
N CYS A 75 5.70 -17.62 5.15
CA CYS A 75 5.61 -16.16 5.18
C CYS A 75 6.04 -15.65 6.56
N TYR A 76 7.07 -14.81 6.56
CA TYR A 76 7.60 -14.22 7.78
C TYR A 76 6.91 -12.91 8.12
N LYS A 77 6.71 -12.06 7.13
CA LYS A 77 6.02 -10.77 7.30
C LYS A 77 5.42 -10.30 5.99
N ALA A 78 4.44 -9.41 6.09
CA ALA A 78 3.85 -8.74 4.94
C ALA A 78 3.77 -7.24 5.22
N LYS A 79 4.11 -6.44 4.23
CA LYS A 79 4.00 -4.98 4.30
C LYS A 79 3.08 -4.48 3.19
N PHE A 80 2.16 -3.62 3.56
CA PHE A 80 1.26 -2.96 2.62
C PHE A 80 1.89 -1.66 2.15
N VAL A 81 1.88 -1.44 0.85
CA VAL A 81 2.39 -0.22 0.25
C VAL A 81 1.32 0.86 0.32
N VAL A 82 1.68 2.02 0.84
CA VAL A 82 0.81 3.20 0.87
C VAL A 82 1.57 4.40 0.31
N LEU A 83 1.06 4.93 -0.79
CA LEU A 83 1.49 6.21 -1.35
C LEU A 83 0.38 7.22 -1.04
N PHE A 84 0.64 8.14 -0.12
CA PHE A 84 -0.36 9.11 0.29
C PHE A 84 -0.79 9.98 -0.89
N GLY A 85 -2.09 10.02 -1.14
CA GLY A 85 -2.69 10.69 -2.28
C GLY A 85 -3.04 9.75 -3.42
N ASP A 86 -2.43 8.57 -3.50
CA ASP A 86 -2.75 7.54 -4.48
C ASP A 86 -3.87 6.65 -3.93
N VAL A 87 -5.09 7.15 -3.97
CA VAL A 87 -6.24 6.52 -3.35
C VAL A 87 -6.79 5.37 -4.20
N ASP A 88 -6.73 5.50 -5.52
CA ASP A 88 -7.23 4.47 -6.44
C ASP A 88 -6.20 3.36 -6.71
N GLY A 89 -4.98 3.50 -6.24
CA GLY A 89 -3.98 2.44 -6.32
C GLY A 89 -3.32 2.27 -7.69
N ASP A 90 -3.24 3.33 -8.50
CA ASP A 90 -2.60 3.27 -9.82
C ASP A 90 -1.14 3.74 -9.82
N GLY A 91 -0.62 4.16 -8.68
CA GLY A 91 0.77 4.62 -8.54
C GLY A 91 0.98 6.08 -8.89
N GLU A 92 -0.06 6.83 -9.17
CA GLU A 92 0.01 8.25 -9.50
C GLU A 92 -1.02 9.03 -8.70
N ILE A 93 -0.73 10.29 -8.44
CA ILE A 93 -1.68 11.20 -7.79
C ILE A 93 -2.35 12.03 -8.87
N LYS A 94 -3.62 11.72 -9.13
CA LYS A 94 -4.41 12.31 -10.23
C LYS A 94 -5.77 12.77 -9.74
N ILE A 95 -6.54 13.34 -10.65
CA ILE A 95 -7.89 13.80 -10.35
C ILE A 95 -8.81 12.63 -9.93
N SER A 96 -8.53 11.41 -10.38
CA SER A 96 -9.28 10.23 -9.97
C SER A 96 -9.18 9.97 -8.47
N ASP A 97 -8.06 10.31 -7.85
CA ASP A 97 -7.88 10.19 -6.40
C ASP A 97 -8.75 11.19 -5.65
N SER A 98 -8.79 12.43 -6.13
CA SER A 98 -9.69 13.46 -5.59
C SER A 98 -11.15 13.00 -5.66
N ILE A 99 -11.57 12.44 -6.78
CA ILE A 99 -12.93 11.92 -6.96
C ILE A 99 -13.20 10.79 -5.96
N ALA A 100 -12.24 9.91 -5.73
CA ALA A 100 -12.39 8.83 -4.76
C ALA A 100 -12.58 9.35 -3.33
N ILE A 101 -11.83 10.38 -2.95
CA ILE A 101 -11.99 11.04 -1.65
C ILE A 101 -13.38 11.66 -1.53
N LEU A 102 -13.82 12.39 -2.55
CA LEU A 102 -15.14 13.03 -2.55
C LEU A 102 -16.27 12.02 -2.44
N LYS A 103 -16.17 10.88 -3.11
CA LYS A 103 -17.15 9.80 -2.98
C LYS A 103 -17.20 9.23 -1.57
N HIS A 104 -16.06 9.12 -0.92
CA HIS A 104 -16.01 8.68 0.48
C HIS A 104 -16.70 9.70 1.40
N ILE A 105 -16.39 10.97 1.25
CA ILE A 105 -16.98 12.05 2.06
C ILE A 105 -18.49 12.09 1.89
N SER A 106 -18.99 11.93 0.67
CA SER A 106 -20.42 11.96 0.37
C SER A 106 -21.17 10.68 0.71
N GLY A 107 -20.46 9.62 1.09
CA GLY A 107 -21.05 8.31 1.38
C GLY A 107 -21.38 7.48 0.15
N GLN A 108 -21.01 7.90 -1.04
CA GLN A 108 -21.26 7.14 -2.28
C GLN A 108 -20.43 5.87 -2.36
N LYS A 109 -19.20 5.93 -1.86
CA LYS A 109 -18.29 4.77 -1.83
C LYS A 109 -17.35 4.89 -0.66
N THR A 110 -17.43 3.95 0.26
CA THR A 110 -16.56 3.92 1.44
C THR A 110 -15.20 3.36 1.08
N LEU A 111 -14.14 4.10 1.41
CA LEU A 111 -12.77 3.63 1.28
C LEU A 111 -12.43 2.67 2.42
N THR A 112 -11.62 1.66 2.12
CA THR A 112 -11.15 0.67 3.09
C THR A 112 -9.69 0.34 2.86
N GLY A 113 -9.04 -0.28 3.86
CA GLY A 113 -7.70 -0.79 3.74
C GLY A 113 -6.66 0.28 3.42
N ALA A 114 -5.79 -0.02 2.48
CA ALA A 114 -4.71 0.88 2.09
C ALA A 114 -5.22 2.19 1.47
N ALA A 115 -6.35 2.14 0.74
CA ALA A 115 -6.96 3.34 0.16
C ALA A 115 -7.40 4.32 1.24
N LEU A 116 -7.94 3.81 2.35
CA LEU A 116 -8.34 4.65 3.48
C LEU A 116 -7.14 5.37 4.09
N LEU A 117 -6.02 4.68 4.25
CA LEU A 117 -4.77 5.29 4.72
C LEU A 117 -4.23 6.32 3.74
N ALA A 118 -4.26 5.99 2.45
CA ALA A 118 -3.74 6.89 1.40
C ALA A 118 -4.55 8.18 1.26
N ALA A 119 -5.82 8.14 1.62
CA ALA A 119 -6.71 9.30 1.52
C ALA A 119 -6.48 10.35 2.62
N ASP A 120 -5.94 9.94 3.77
CA ASP A 120 -5.66 10.84 4.90
C ASP A 120 -4.29 11.51 4.68
N VAL A 121 -4.25 12.47 3.77
CA VAL A 121 -2.99 13.08 3.33
C VAL A 121 -2.45 14.13 4.28
N ASN A 122 -3.27 14.67 5.17
CA ASN A 122 -2.82 15.58 6.23
C ASN A 122 -2.55 14.87 7.55
N HIS A 123 -2.80 13.56 7.62
CA HIS A 123 -2.49 12.69 8.76
C HIS A 123 -3.20 13.09 10.06
N ASP A 124 -4.43 13.62 9.95
CA ASP A 124 -5.23 14.02 11.11
C ASP A 124 -6.22 12.93 11.58
N GLY A 125 -6.26 11.80 10.90
CA GLY A 125 -7.13 10.67 11.24
C GLY A 125 -8.54 10.78 10.68
N VAL A 126 -8.86 11.82 9.93
CA VAL A 126 -10.18 12.07 9.35
C VAL A 126 -10.03 12.31 7.85
N ILE A 127 -10.92 11.73 7.06
CA ILE A 127 -10.95 11.98 5.61
C ILE A 127 -12.04 13.00 5.34
N ASP A 128 -11.62 14.21 4.95
CA ASP A 128 -12.50 15.34 4.75
C ASP A 128 -12.03 16.23 3.59
N GLU A 129 -12.66 17.40 3.46
CA GLU A 129 -12.35 18.34 2.40
C GLU A 129 -10.88 18.83 2.42
N ALA A 130 -10.25 18.85 3.59
CA ALA A 130 -8.85 19.27 3.69
C ALA A 130 -7.93 18.29 2.94
N ASP A 131 -8.23 16.99 2.99
CA ASP A 131 -7.47 15.98 2.23
C ASP A 131 -7.67 16.17 0.74
N ASN A 132 -8.92 16.33 0.32
CA ASN A 132 -9.24 16.56 -1.08
C ASN A 132 -8.54 17.81 -1.64
N ASP A 133 -8.52 18.89 -0.86
CA ASP A 133 -7.88 20.13 -1.25
C ASP A 133 -6.39 19.94 -1.50
N LEU A 134 -5.70 19.22 -0.63
CA LEU A 134 -4.27 18.92 -0.78
C LEU A 134 -4.00 18.08 -2.02
N VAL A 135 -4.82 17.06 -2.27
CA VAL A 135 -4.66 16.22 -3.47
C VAL A 135 -4.87 17.06 -4.73
N GLN A 136 -5.87 17.93 -4.76
CA GLN A 136 -6.11 18.80 -5.90
C GLN A 136 -4.94 19.75 -6.16
N LYS A 137 -4.32 20.25 -5.12
CA LYS A 137 -3.12 21.11 -5.24
C LYS A 137 -1.96 20.35 -5.86
N VAL A 138 -1.73 19.10 -5.46
CA VAL A 138 -0.70 18.25 -6.06
C VAL A 138 -1.00 17.98 -7.53
N VAL A 139 -2.25 17.70 -7.87
CA VAL A 139 -2.68 17.50 -9.26
C VAL A 139 -2.41 18.75 -10.10
N ALA A 140 -2.55 19.93 -9.51
CA ALA A 140 -2.28 21.21 -10.16
C ALA A 140 -0.79 21.59 -10.17
N ASN A 141 0.10 20.64 -9.81
CA ASN A 141 1.54 20.81 -9.77
C ASN A 141 2.05 21.81 -8.71
N TRP A 142 1.30 21.99 -7.63
CA TRP A 142 1.79 22.71 -6.47
C TRP A 142 2.86 21.87 -5.77
N ASP A 143 3.88 22.52 -5.23
CA ASP A 143 4.91 21.86 -4.44
C ASP A 143 4.37 21.62 -3.01
N ILE A 144 3.64 20.54 -2.84
CA ILE A 144 2.99 20.16 -1.59
C ILE A 144 3.61 18.86 -1.08
N ASP A 145 4.04 18.87 0.17
CA ASP A 145 4.50 17.66 0.87
C ASP A 145 3.29 16.96 1.49
N LEU A 146 2.97 15.76 0.99
CA LEU A 146 1.89 14.93 1.55
C LEU A 146 2.36 14.05 2.70
N GLY A 147 3.56 14.28 3.24
CA GLY A 147 4.08 13.52 4.37
C GLY A 147 4.32 12.05 4.05
N GLN A 148 4.89 11.75 2.88
CA GLN A 148 5.10 10.36 2.43
C GLN A 148 5.93 9.53 3.40
N SER A 149 6.80 10.17 4.18
CA SER A 149 7.64 9.49 5.17
C SER A 149 6.99 9.35 6.54
N THR A 150 5.75 9.80 6.71
CA THR A 150 5.05 9.73 7.98
C THR A 150 4.76 8.27 8.34
N ALA A 151 5.18 7.87 9.54
CA ALA A 151 4.94 6.52 10.04
C ALA A 151 3.46 6.33 10.38
N ILE A 152 2.93 5.16 10.06
CA ILE A 152 1.55 4.78 10.40
C ILE A 152 1.58 4.06 11.74
N SER A 153 0.95 4.66 12.75
CA SER A 153 0.88 4.08 14.10
C SER A 153 -0.37 3.24 14.32
N SER A 154 -1.42 3.46 13.53
CA SER A 154 -2.69 2.76 13.64
C SER A 154 -3.12 2.26 12.28
N VAL A 155 -3.30 0.94 12.17
CA VAL A 155 -3.68 0.27 10.92
C VAL A 155 -5.16 -0.08 10.99
N PRO A 156 -5.98 0.32 9.98
CA PRO A 156 -7.40 -0.03 9.99
C PRO A 156 -7.60 -1.55 9.94
N ALA A 157 -8.63 -2.02 10.62
CA ALA A 157 -8.98 -3.46 10.64
C ALA A 157 -9.28 -4.00 9.24
N SER A 158 -9.67 -3.14 8.30
CA SER A 158 -9.91 -3.50 6.91
C SER A 158 -8.63 -3.75 6.10
N LEU A 159 -7.45 -3.38 6.62
CA LEU A 159 -6.18 -3.62 5.97
C LEU A 159 -5.72 -5.06 6.27
N THR A 160 -6.08 -5.97 5.40
CA THR A 160 -5.78 -7.40 5.59
C THR A 160 -5.26 -8.02 4.31
N ALA A 161 -4.47 -9.09 4.48
CA ALA A 161 -4.06 -9.97 3.41
C ALA A 161 -4.46 -11.39 3.79
N SER A 162 -5.76 -11.62 3.90
CA SER A 162 -6.31 -12.89 4.38
C SER A 162 -5.91 -14.08 3.50
N TRP A 163 -5.63 -13.84 2.22
CA TRP A 163 -5.12 -14.85 1.30
C TRP A 163 -3.75 -15.41 1.71
N LEU A 164 -3.00 -14.70 2.59
CA LEU A 164 -1.73 -15.21 3.13
C LEU A 164 -1.92 -16.31 4.18
N HIS A 165 -3.13 -16.47 4.70
CA HIS A 165 -3.46 -17.46 5.71
C HIS A 165 -4.17 -18.69 5.18
N SER A 166 -4.54 -18.70 3.94
CA SER A 166 -5.32 -19.80 3.35
C SER A 166 -4.52 -21.03 2.98
#